data_f88b4ddbba61327754d2f728a9a45d14
#
_entry.id   f88b4ddbba61327754d2f728a9a45d14
#
_cell.length_a   1.000
_cell.length_b   1.000
_cell.length_c   1.000
_cell.angle_alpha   90.00
_cell.angle_beta   90.00
_cell.angle_gamma   90.00
#
_symmetry.space_group_name_H-M   'P 1'
#
loop_
_entity.id
_entity.type
_entity.pdbx_description
1 polymer ?
#
loop_
_entity_poly.entity_id
_entity_poly.type
_entity_poly.pdbx_seq_one_letter_code
_entity_poly.pdbx_strand_id
1 'polypeptide(L)'
;AARIVAAFGAAIGSVVGQTVLRDAFEGRQLAAIFSFVGMALAISPAIGVYSGGVLAGWWGMYGVFSALALLAATLLLLCAAVMPETRPSRTANQALWPLLLRMMVDTKIRLAVALVAALNIGLFSYYSQGPFLFARLGLDARAFGYSGMALAAGALAGAQGNRLLLRRGAGQQHIFICASLLLLLASAGVGLLTHSWLFLLPMMGVATAYAMAIPVVLGTALSDYGDCRGSAGALLGLAYYLIIGLGLAIVGWGESLGITLAICAAVSALTGWRYLRHMDDEFS
;
A
#
# COMPACT_ATOMS: atom_id res chain seq x y z
N ALA A 1 -19.40 4.51 -13.69
CA ALA A 1 -19.57 5.87 -13.14
C ALA A 1 -19.47 5.89 -11.60
N ALA A 2 -20.31 5.15 -10.83
CA ALA A 2 -20.34 5.20 -9.36
C ALA A 2 -19.00 4.83 -8.70
N ARG A 3 -18.26 3.84 -9.21
CA ARG A 3 -16.93 3.47 -8.68
C ARG A 3 -15.87 4.55 -8.87
N ILE A 4 -15.95 5.34 -9.95
CA ILE A 4 -15.04 6.47 -10.18
C ILE A 4 -15.30 7.56 -9.14
N VAL A 5 -16.56 7.89 -8.86
CA VAL A 5 -16.94 8.88 -7.85
C VAL A 5 -16.50 8.43 -6.45
N ALA A 6 -16.72 7.15 -6.11
CA ALA A 6 -16.29 6.58 -4.83
C ALA A 6 -14.76 6.60 -4.68
N ALA A 7 -14.01 6.26 -5.73
CA ALA A 7 -12.55 6.32 -5.72
C ALA A 7 -12.03 7.76 -5.56
N PHE A 8 -12.69 8.74 -6.19
CA PHE A 8 -12.36 10.16 -6.02
C PHE A 8 -12.59 10.61 -4.58
N GLY A 9 -13.72 10.24 -3.97
CA GLY A 9 -14.00 10.53 -2.57
C GLY A 9 -12.98 9.91 -1.61
N ALA A 10 -12.60 8.65 -1.83
CA ALA A 10 -11.59 7.97 -1.03
C ALA A 10 -10.20 8.64 -1.16
N ALA A 11 -9.82 9.03 -2.37
CA ALA A 11 -8.56 9.72 -2.64
C ALA A 11 -8.52 11.10 -1.94
N ILE A 12 -9.61 11.87 -2.00
CA ILE A 12 -9.73 13.16 -1.29
C ILE A 12 -9.55 12.93 0.21
N GLY A 13 -10.24 11.97 0.81
CA GLY A 13 -10.13 11.66 2.24
C GLY A 13 -8.69 11.33 2.66
N SER A 14 -7.99 10.53 1.86
CA SER A 14 -6.60 10.16 2.14
C SER A 14 -5.64 11.34 2.01
N VAL A 15 -5.71 12.09 0.91
CA VAL A 15 -4.78 13.20 0.62
C VAL A 15 -5.04 14.38 1.54
N VAL A 16 -6.29 14.81 1.67
CA VAL A 16 -6.66 15.95 2.53
C VAL A 16 -6.39 15.62 3.99
N GLY A 17 -6.72 14.43 4.46
CA GLY A 17 -6.44 14.01 5.84
C GLY A 17 -4.95 14.08 6.18
N GLN A 18 -4.07 13.61 5.31
CA GLN A 18 -2.62 13.73 5.52
C GLN A 18 -2.14 15.18 5.46
N THR A 19 -2.72 16.02 4.61
CA THR A 19 -2.38 17.44 4.51
C THR A 19 -2.76 18.17 5.79
N VAL A 20 -3.98 17.99 6.28
CA VAL A 20 -4.46 18.59 7.54
C VAL A 20 -3.56 18.19 8.72
N LEU A 21 -3.12 16.94 8.79
CA LEU A 21 -2.19 16.52 9.84
C LEU A 21 -0.84 17.23 9.75
N ARG A 22 -0.33 17.49 8.55
CA ARG A 22 0.92 18.22 8.35
C ARG A 22 0.78 19.72 8.60
N ASP A 23 -0.39 20.27 8.37
CA ASP A 23 -0.69 21.69 8.63
C ASP A 23 -0.92 21.96 10.12
N ALA A 24 -1.49 20.99 10.85
CA ALA A 24 -1.85 21.12 12.25
C ALA A 24 -0.75 20.72 13.23
N PHE A 25 0.19 19.86 12.82
CA PHE A 25 1.20 19.29 13.70
C PHE A 25 2.61 19.34 13.09
N GLU A 26 3.62 19.52 13.93
CA GLU A 26 5.01 19.60 13.51
C GLU A 26 5.94 18.69 14.34
N GLY A 27 7.13 18.42 13.79
CA GLY A 27 8.21 17.77 14.49
C GLY A 27 7.83 16.40 15.10
N ARG A 28 8.06 16.25 16.39
CA ARG A 28 7.88 15.01 17.15
C ARG A 28 6.42 14.56 17.23
N GLN A 29 5.49 15.52 17.32
CA GLN A 29 4.05 15.22 17.38
C GLN A 29 3.56 14.66 16.05
N LEU A 30 3.93 15.29 14.93
CA LEU A 30 3.60 14.82 13.60
C LEU A 30 4.11 13.40 13.36
N ALA A 31 5.37 13.12 13.74
CA ALA A 31 5.96 11.78 13.60
C ALA A 31 5.20 10.72 14.41
N ALA A 32 4.77 11.05 15.65
CA ALA A 32 3.97 10.15 16.48
C ALA A 32 2.60 9.85 15.86
N ILE A 33 1.91 10.88 15.35
CA ILE A 33 0.60 10.75 14.69
C ILE A 33 0.73 9.92 13.41
N PHE A 34 1.73 10.18 12.55
CA PHE A 34 1.95 9.38 11.35
C PHE A 34 2.31 7.93 11.65
N SER A 35 3.01 7.67 12.76
CA SER A 35 3.24 6.30 13.22
C SER A 35 1.94 5.59 13.58
N PHE A 36 1.01 6.28 14.26
CA PHE A 36 -0.32 5.75 14.56
C PHE A 36 -1.17 5.54 13.30
N VAL A 37 -1.17 6.51 12.38
CA VAL A 37 -1.83 6.38 11.07
C VAL A 37 -1.26 5.19 10.28
N GLY A 38 0.05 4.99 10.30
CA GLY A 38 0.71 3.85 9.66
C GLY A 38 0.25 2.51 10.24
N MET A 39 0.11 2.41 11.57
CA MET A 39 -0.45 1.22 12.22
C MET A 39 -1.92 1.00 11.82
N ALA A 40 -2.73 2.04 11.81
CA ALA A 40 -4.14 1.96 11.41
C ALA A 40 -4.27 1.50 9.95
N LEU A 41 -3.44 2.03 9.04
CA LEU A 41 -3.39 1.62 7.64
C LEU A 41 -2.97 0.15 7.46
N ALA A 42 -2.05 -0.34 8.29
CA ALA A 42 -1.62 -1.74 8.25
C ALA A 42 -2.72 -2.71 8.70
N ILE A 43 -3.57 -2.30 9.65
CA ILE A 43 -4.65 -3.12 10.22
C ILE A 43 -5.96 -2.98 9.42
N SER A 44 -6.18 -1.82 8.79
CA SER A 44 -7.45 -1.51 8.11
C SER A 44 -7.86 -2.52 7.03
N PRO A 45 -6.97 -3.07 6.18
CA PRO A 45 -7.36 -4.09 5.20
C PRO A 45 -7.88 -5.36 5.86
N ALA A 46 -7.30 -5.77 7.00
CA ALA A 46 -7.77 -6.94 7.73
C ALA A 46 -9.18 -6.74 8.30
N ILE A 47 -9.41 -5.58 8.94
CA ILE A 47 -10.73 -5.21 9.44
C ILE A 47 -11.73 -5.12 8.29
N GLY A 48 -11.33 -4.49 7.16
CA GLY A 48 -12.17 -4.31 5.98
C GLY A 48 -12.58 -5.64 5.34
N VAL A 49 -11.63 -6.54 5.11
CA VAL A 49 -11.90 -7.87 4.51
C VAL A 49 -12.74 -8.73 5.45
N TYR A 50 -12.43 -8.75 6.75
CA TYR A 50 -13.19 -9.49 7.75
C TYR A 50 -14.63 -8.98 7.88
N SER A 51 -14.81 -7.68 8.14
CA SER A 51 -16.15 -7.10 8.29
C SER A 51 -16.95 -7.17 6.99
N GLY A 52 -16.30 -6.94 5.84
CA GLY A 52 -16.92 -7.09 4.52
C GLY A 52 -17.39 -8.52 4.27
N GLY A 53 -16.59 -9.52 4.63
CA GLY A 53 -16.95 -10.94 4.51
C GLY A 53 -18.14 -11.33 5.41
N VAL A 54 -18.16 -10.85 6.65
CA VAL A 54 -19.28 -11.07 7.59
C VAL A 54 -20.56 -10.41 7.11
N LEU A 55 -20.49 -9.13 6.69
CA LEU A 55 -21.63 -8.38 6.17
C LEU A 55 -22.18 -9.01 4.87
N ALA A 56 -21.28 -9.44 3.99
CA ALA A 56 -21.67 -10.13 2.77
C ALA A 56 -22.36 -11.48 3.07
N GLY A 57 -21.93 -12.19 4.11
CA GLY A 57 -22.53 -13.44 4.52
C GLY A 57 -23.92 -13.28 5.16
N TRP A 58 -24.22 -12.15 5.80
CA TRP A 58 -25.52 -11.90 6.45
C TRP A 58 -26.53 -11.18 5.57
N TRP A 59 -26.10 -10.15 4.85
CA TRP A 59 -26.99 -9.24 4.12
C TRP A 59 -26.59 -9.09 2.64
N GLY A 60 -25.66 -9.92 2.16
CA GLY A 60 -25.17 -9.85 0.79
C GLY A 60 -24.47 -8.52 0.48
N MET A 61 -24.37 -8.20 -0.80
CA MET A 61 -23.71 -6.97 -1.27
C MET A 61 -24.38 -5.68 -0.79
N TYR A 62 -25.71 -5.70 -0.59
CA TYR A 62 -26.44 -4.53 -0.07
C TYR A 62 -25.98 -4.15 1.32
N GLY A 63 -25.74 -5.13 2.19
CA GLY A 63 -25.22 -4.89 3.55
C GLY A 63 -23.86 -4.24 3.55
N VAL A 64 -22.95 -4.69 2.68
CA VAL A 64 -21.61 -4.12 2.54
C VAL A 64 -21.67 -2.66 2.09
N PHE A 65 -22.43 -2.36 1.02
CA PHE A 65 -22.53 -0.99 0.51
C PHE A 65 -23.28 -0.06 1.46
N SER A 66 -24.30 -0.55 2.16
CA SER A 66 -25.01 0.24 3.18
C SER A 66 -24.11 0.59 4.36
N ALA A 67 -23.30 -0.34 4.84
CA ALA A 67 -22.33 -0.10 5.89
C ALA A 67 -21.26 0.92 5.49
N LEU A 68 -20.75 0.82 4.25
CA LEU A 68 -19.79 1.79 3.72
C LEU A 68 -20.42 3.18 3.57
N ALA A 69 -21.68 3.27 3.10
CA ALA A 69 -22.40 4.54 2.98
C ALA A 69 -22.64 5.18 4.35
N LEU A 70 -23.03 4.39 5.35
CA LEU A 70 -23.22 4.86 6.73
C LEU A 70 -21.90 5.35 7.33
N LEU A 71 -20.81 4.62 7.15
CA LEU A 71 -19.49 5.02 7.61
C LEU A 71 -19.06 6.34 6.94
N ALA A 72 -19.23 6.46 5.63
CA ALA A 72 -18.89 7.68 4.89
C ALA A 72 -19.73 8.88 5.36
N ALA A 73 -21.05 8.70 5.57
CA ALA A 73 -21.92 9.74 6.08
C ALA A 73 -21.52 10.17 7.50
N THR A 74 -21.22 9.22 8.38
CA THR A 74 -20.76 9.50 9.74
C THR A 74 -19.46 10.29 9.75
N LEU A 75 -18.48 9.87 8.93
CA LEU A 75 -17.22 10.59 8.81
C LEU A 75 -17.39 11.99 8.25
N LEU A 76 -18.26 12.17 7.24
CA LEU A 76 -18.56 13.48 6.68
C LEU A 76 -19.16 14.42 7.73
N LEU A 77 -20.13 13.93 8.50
CA LEU A 77 -20.76 14.71 9.57
C LEU A 77 -19.77 15.09 10.68
N LEU A 78 -18.92 14.14 11.08
CA LEU A 78 -17.87 14.40 12.08
C LEU A 78 -16.85 15.43 11.57
N CYS A 79 -16.38 15.29 10.34
CA CYS A 79 -15.46 16.25 9.74
C CYS A 79 -16.10 17.64 9.64
N ALA A 80 -17.34 17.74 9.19
CA ALA A 80 -18.05 19.01 9.09
C ALA A 80 -18.28 19.68 10.45
N ALA A 81 -18.47 18.89 11.51
CA ALA A 81 -18.75 19.42 12.86
C ALA A 81 -17.48 19.82 13.63
N VAL A 82 -16.36 19.13 13.42
CA VAL A 82 -15.18 19.21 14.33
C VAL A 82 -13.94 19.78 13.63
N MET A 83 -13.84 19.68 12.29
CA MET A 83 -12.61 19.99 11.59
C MET A 83 -12.45 21.49 11.34
N PRO A 84 -11.44 22.16 11.92
CA PRO A 84 -11.18 23.56 11.64
C PRO A 84 -10.53 23.72 10.26
N GLU A 85 -10.63 24.92 9.69
CA GLU A 85 -9.86 25.28 8.49
C GLU A 85 -8.37 25.37 8.83
N THR A 86 -7.55 24.55 8.20
CA THR A 86 -6.10 24.46 8.47
C THR A 86 -5.24 25.07 7.38
N ARG A 87 -5.83 25.56 6.29
CA ARG A 87 -5.08 26.10 5.16
C ARG A 87 -4.29 27.34 5.56
N PRO A 88 -2.94 27.35 5.38
CA PRO A 88 -2.13 28.54 5.64
C PRO A 88 -2.54 29.71 4.74
N SER A 89 -2.57 30.92 5.29
CA SER A 89 -2.96 32.15 4.58
C SER A 89 -2.04 32.50 3.41
N ARG A 90 -0.83 31.96 3.35
CA ARG A 90 0.17 32.12 2.29
C ARG A 90 0.75 30.76 1.89
N THR A 91 0.13 30.12 0.91
CA THR A 91 0.77 29.03 0.17
C THR A 91 1.61 29.63 -0.95
N ALA A 92 2.92 29.49 -0.91
CA ALA A 92 3.76 29.75 -2.07
C ALA A 92 3.26 28.87 -3.23
N ASN A 93 2.88 29.49 -4.35
CA ASN A 93 2.49 28.78 -5.56
C ASN A 93 3.75 28.08 -6.12
N GLN A 94 4.05 26.88 -5.63
CA GLN A 94 5.07 26.07 -6.27
C GLN A 94 4.55 25.62 -7.63
N ALA A 95 5.28 25.93 -8.68
CA ALA A 95 4.96 25.47 -10.02
C ALA A 95 5.09 23.94 -10.08
N LEU A 96 3.97 23.24 -10.04
CA LEU A 96 3.93 21.76 -10.04
C LEU A 96 4.48 21.16 -11.32
N TRP A 97 4.35 21.87 -12.45
CA TRP A 97 4.78 21.35 -13.75
C TRP A 97 6.30 21.16 -13.89
N PRO A 98 7.15 22.13 -13.53
CA PRO A 98 8.60 21.91 -13.52
C PRO A 98 9.03 20.80 -12.55
N LEU A 99 8.38 20.70 -11.38
CA LEU A 99 8.66 19.64 -10.43
C LEU A 99 8.31 18.27 -11.00
N LEU A 100 7.15 18.13 -11.64
CA LEU A 100 6.74 16.90 -12.30
C LEU A 100 7.77 16.48 -13.37
N LEU A 101 8.19 17.40 -14.25
CA LEU A 101 9.18 17.11 -15.27
C LEU A 101 10.52 16.67 -14.69
N ARG A 102 10.99 17.33 -13.61
CA ARG A 102 12.20 16.93 -12.89
C ARG A 102 12.07 15.51 -12.34
N MET A 103 10.95 15.18 -11.68
CA MET A 103 10.70 13.86 -11.12
C MET A 103 10.56 12.77 -12.20
N MET A 104 10.00 13.08 -13.36
CA MET A 104 9.89 12.13 -14.49
C MET A 104 11.23 11.72 -15.08
N VAL A 105 12.24 12.59 -15.04
CA VAL A 105 13.60 12.31 -15.53
C VAL A 105 14.46 11.62 -14.45
N ASP A 106 14.15 11.83 -13.19
CA ASP A 106 14.88 11.28 -12.06
C ASP A 106 14.76 9.74 -12.01
N THR A 107 15.91 9.08 -12.14
CA THR A 107 15.98 7.61 -12.16
C THR A 107 15.58 7.01 -10.82
N LYS A 108 15.96 7.63 -9.69
CA LYS A 108 15.62 7.20 -8.34
C LYS A 108 14.10 7.21 -8.12
N ILE A 109 13.44 8.29 -8.54
CA ILE A 109 11.97 8.42 -8.47
C ILE A 109 11.29 7.37 -9.35
N ARG A 110 11.74 7.18 -10.59
CA ARG A 110 11.15 6.18 -11.50
C ARG A 110 11.27 4.76 -10.95
N LEU A 111 12.44 4.40 -10.40
CA LEU A 111 12.65 3.10 -9.77
C LEU A 111 11.79 2.94 -8.51
N ALA A 112 11.70 3.97 -7.66
CA ALA A 112 10.84 3.96 -6.49
C ALA A 112 9.35 3.79 -6.86
N VAL A 113 8.86 4.53 -7.88
CA VAL A 113 7.49 4.39 -8.40
C VAL A 113 7.22 2.97 -8.89
N ALA A 114 8.11 2.42 -9.72
CA ALA A 114 7.95 1.07 -10.26
C ALA A 114 7.95 0.01 -9.15
N LEU A 115 8.83 0.17 -8.17
CA LEU A 115 8.96 -0.74 -7.03
C LEU A 115 7.74 -0.70 -6.11
N VAL A 116 7.29 0.50 -5.72
CA VAL A 116 6.08 0.68 -4.93
C VAL A 116 4.86 0.14 -5.67
N ALA A 117 4.75 0.41 -6.98
CA ALA A 117 3.65 -0.10 -7.79
C ALA A 117 3.65 -1.63 -7.86
N ALA A 118 4.80 -2.26 -8.14
CA ALA A 118 4.89 -3.72 -8.22
C ALA A 118 4.53 -4.40 -6.89
N LEU A 119 5.03 -3.90 -5.76
CA LEU A 119 4.71 -4.40 -4.43
C LEU A 119 3.21 -4.29 -4.12
N ASN A 120 2.60 -3.15 -4.46
CA ASN A 120 1.17 -2.93 -4.25
C ASN A 120 0.30 -3.78 -5.18
N ILE A 121 0.65 -3.89 -6.48
CA ILE A 121 -0.07 -4.75 -7.42
C ILE A 121 -0.02 -6.20 -6.91
N GLY A 122 1.15 -6.68 -6.46
CA GLY A 122 1.30 -8.01 -5.88
C GLY A 122 0.34 -8.25 -4.70
N LEU A 123 0.32 -7.35 -3.72
CA LEU A 123 -0.55 -7.51 -2.55
C LEU A 123 -2.03 -7.32 -2.90
N PHE A 124 -2.37 -6.30 -3.70
CA PHE A 124 -3.76 -5.98 -4.01
C PHE A 124 -4.40 -6.93 -5.02
N SER A 125 -3.60 -7.65 -5.83
CA SER A 125 -4.09 -8.73 -6.67
C SER A 125 -4.77 -9.83 -5.85
N TYR A 126 -4.29 -10.10 -4.63
CA TYR A 126 -4.97 -11.01 -3.72
C TYR A 126 -6.38 -10.52 -3.35
N TYR A 127 -6.57 -9.25 -3.04
CA TYR A 127 -7.90 -8.72 -2.72
C TYR A 127 -8.84 -8.72 -3.92
N SER A 128 -8.29 -8.60 -5.13
CA SER A 128 -9.05 -8.64 -6.38
C SER A 128 -9.44 -10.07 -6.78
N GLN A 129 -8.52 -11.02 -6.68
CA GLN A 129 -8.71 -12.40 -7.16
C GLN A 129 -9.09 -13.39 -6.05
N GLY A 130 -8.82 -13.05 -4.79
CA GLY A 130 -9.05 -13.90 -3.63
C GLY A 130 -10.48 -14.43 -3.53
N PRO A 131 -11.53 -13.61 -3.65
CA PRO A 131 -12.91 -14.11 -3.61
C PRO A 131 -13.19 -15.23 -4.62
N PHE A 132 -12.66 -15.10 -5.85
CA PHE A 132 -12.81 -16.11 -6.90
C PHE A 132 -12.00 -17.37 -6.60
N LEU A 133 -10.79 -17.21 -6.04
CA LEU A 133 -9.95 -18.33 -5.66
C LEU A 133 -10.59 -19.13 -4.52
N PHE A 134 -11.13 -18.46 -3.49
CA PHE A 134 -11.86 -19.12 -2.41
C PHE A 134 -13.11 -19.84 -2.92
N ALA A 135 -13.86 -19.23 -3.83
CA ALA A 135 -15.03 -19.87 -4.45
C ALA A 135 -14.64 -21.14 -5.24
N ARG A 136 -13.52 -21.11 -5.99
CA ARG A 136 -12.97 -22.29 -6.70
C ARG A 136 -12.57 -23.43 -5.73
N LEU A 137 -12.13 -23.09 -4.52
CA LEU A 137 -11.80 -24.05 -3.45
C LEU A 137 -13.04 -24.53 -2.69
N GLY A 138 -14.25 -24.10 -3.06
CA GLY A 138 -15.51 -24.45 -2.37
C GLY A 138 -15.67 -23.75 -1.03
N LEU A 139 -14.93 -22.65 -0.79
CA LEU A 139 -14.98 -21.88 0.45
C LEU A 139 -15.88 -20.65 0.28
N ASP A 140 -16.56 -20.27 1.35
CA ASP A 140 -17.50 -19.15 1.38
C ASP A 140 -16.83 -17.77 1.55
N ALA A 141 -17.63 -16.70 1.44
CA ALA A 141 -17.16 -15.32 1.64
C ALA A 141 -16.63 -15.06 3.05
N ARG A 142 -17.09 -15.83 4.06
CA ARG A 142 -16.59 -15.70 5.44
C ARG A 142 -15.16 -16.24 5.55
N ALA A 143 -14.88 -17.36 4.89
CA ALA A 143 -13.52 -17.90 4.84
C ALA A 143 -12.54 -16.90 4.22
N PHE A 144 -12.94 -16.23 3.13
CA PHE A 144 -12.17 -15.12 2.57
C PHE A 144 -12.03 -13.97 3.57
N GLY A 145 -13.09 -13.61 4.31
CA GLY A 145 -13.04 -12.62 5.38
C GLY A 145 -11.98 -12.95 6.44
N TYR A 146 -11.94 -14.20 6.92
CA TYR A 146 -10.94 -14.65 7.89
C TYR A 146 -9.51 -14.61 7.36
N SER A 147 -9.31 -14.79 6.06
CA SER A 147 -7.99 -14.69 5.45
C SER A 147 -7.35 -13.31 5.59
N GLY A 148 -8.17 -12.25 5.72
CA GLY A 148 -7.70 -10.90 6.03
C GLY A 148 -6.90 -10.82 7.34
N MET A 149 -7.30 -11.62 8.35
CA MET A 149 -6.56 -11.69 9.62
C MET A 149 -5.18 -12.34 9.44
N ALA A 150 -5.09 -13.36 8.58
CA ALA A 150 -3.82 -13.98 8.25
C ALA A 150 -2.86 -12.99 7.56
N LEU A 151 -3.35 -12.20 6.60
CA LEU A 151 -2.55 -11.16 5.96
C LEU A 151 -2.11 -10.06 6.92
N ALA A 152 -3.00 -9.67 7.85
CA ALA A 152 -2.63 -8.71 8.90
C ALA A 152 -1.53 -9.26 9.81
N ALA A 153 -1.60 -10.53 10.20
CA ALA A 153 -0.54 -11.17 10.96
C ALA A 153 0.79 -11.15 10.19
N GLY A 154 0.76 -11.42 8.88
CA GLY A 154 1.92 -11.27 8.00
C GLY A 154 2.48 -9.84 7.99
N ALA A 155 1.62 -8.83 7.82
CA ALA A 155 2.03 -7.42 7.82
C ALA A 155 2.62 -7.00 9.18
N LEU A 156 2.02 -7.43 10.29
CA LEU A 156 2.55 -7.19 11.64
C LEU A 156 3.92 -7.87 11.83
N ALA A 157 4.08 -9.10 11.35
CA ALA A 157 5.37 -9.80 11.37
C ALA A 157 6.44 -9.02 10.59
N GLY A 158 6.09 -8.46 9.43
CA GLY A 158 6.98 -7.61 8.64
C GLY A 158 7.38 -6.34 9.36
N ALA A 159 6.42 -5.64 9.98
CA ALA A 159 6.69 -4.44 10.76
C ALA A 159 7.59 -4.72 11.98
N GLN A 160 7.35 -5.84 12.68
CA GLN A 160 8.21 -6.27 13.79
C GLN A 160 9.60 -6.70 13.31
N GLY A 161 9.67 -7.40 12.17
CA GLY A 161 10.91 -7.76 11.51
C GLY A 161 11.77 -6.53 11.21
N ASN A 162 11.20 -5.49 10.62
CA ASN A 162 11.86 -4.21 10.39
C ASN A 162 12.42 -3.61 11.68
N ARG A 163 11.60 -3.52 12.72
CA ARG A 163 12.03 -3.00 14.02
C ARG A 163 13.21 -3.78 14.60
N LEU A 164 13.15 -5.12 14.50
CA LEU A 164 14.19 -5.99 15.03
C LEU A 164 15.50 -5.85 14.27
N LEU A 165 15.44 -5.81 12.93
CA LEU A 165 16.59 -5.64 12.06
C LEU A 165 17.26 -4.28 12.28
N LEU A 166 16.46 -3.20 12.35
CA LEU A 166 16.97 -1.85 12.64
C LEU A 166 17.62 -1.77 14.01
N ARG A 167 17.03 -2.39 15.05
CA ARG A 167 17.63 -2.45 16.40
C ARG A 167 18.94 -3.22 16.44
N ARG A 168 19.14 -4.17 15.54
CA ARG A 168 20.40 -4.93 15.37
C ARG A 168 21.42 -4.21 14.49
N GLY A 169 21.14 -2.98 14.07
CA GLY A 169 22.04 -2.19 13.23
C GLY A 169 22.01 -2.57 11.75
N ALA A 170 21.01 -3.35 11.29
CA ALA A 170 20.89 -3.67 9.87
C ALA A 170 20.57 -2.39 9.08
N GLY A 171 21.31 -2.15 8.02
CA GLY A 171 21.04 -1.06 7.10
C GLY A 171 19.75 -1.32 6.28
N GLN A 172 19.19 -0.24 5.73
CA GLN A 172 17.97 -0.30 4.93
C GLN A 172 18.09 -1.25 3.72
N GLN A 173 19.28 -1.36 3.14
CA GLN A 173 19.60 -2.28 2.05
C GLN A 173 19.39 -3.75 2.45
N HIS A 174 19.89 -4.15 3.62
CA HIS A 174 19.72 -5.52 4.12
C HIS A 174 18.25 -5.85 4.34
N ILE A 175 17.48 -4.91 4.89
CA ILE A 175 16.03 -5.07 5.08
C ILE A 175 15.34 -5.28 3.74
N PHE A 176 15.70 -4.48 2.74
CA PHE A 176 15.13 -4.58 1.40
C PHE A 176 15.48 -5.88 0.70
N ILE A 177 16.73 -6.35 0.82
CA ILE A 177 17.17 -7.64 0.26
C ILE A 177 16.39 -8.79 0.92
N CYS A 178 16.27 -8.79 2.24
CA CYS A 178 15.47 -9.79 2.96
C CYS A 178 14.00 -9.79 2.50
N ALA A 179 13.40 -8.60 2.35
CA ALA A 179 12.03 -8.47 1.86
C ALA A 179 11.87 -8.99 0.42
N SER A 180 12.83 -8.70 -0.47
CA SER A 180 12.81 -9.14 -1.86
C SER A 180 12.94 -10.67 -1.98
N LEU A 181 13.84 -11.27 -1.22
CA LEU A 181 14.00 -12.72 -1.17
C LEU A 181 12.75 -13.40 -0.62
N LEU A 182 12.19 -12.86 0.46
CA LEU A 182 10.93 -13.35 1.03
C LEU A 182 9.79 -13.26 0.03
N LEU A 183 9.69 -12.15 -0.71
CA LEU A 183 8.67 -11.95 -1.74
C LEU A 183 8.80 -12.99 -2.86
N LEU A 184 10.01 -13.26 -3.34
CA LEU A 184 10.26 -14.25 -4.38
C LEU A 184 9.85 -15.66 -3.92
N LEU A 185 10.29 -16.06 -2.73
CA LEU A 185 9.96 -17.37 -2.16
C LEU A 185 8.45 -17.51 -1.89
N ALA A 186 7.85 -16.49 -1.32
CA ALA A 186 6.42 -16.45 -1.03
C ALA A 186 5.59 -16.50 -2.32
N SER A 187 5.97 -15.75 -3.35
CA SER A 187 5.29 -15.76 -4.65
C SER A 187 5.35 -17.13 -5.32
N ALA A 188 6.50 -17.78 -5.29
CA ALA A 188 6.64 -19.16 -5.77
C ALA A 188 5.75 -20.13 -4.97
N GLY A 189 5.74 -20.01 -3.63
CA GLY A 189 4.89 -20.80 -2.76
C GLY A 189 3.40 -20.62 -3.04
N VAL A 190 2.93 -19.39 -3.27
CA VAL A 190 1.54 -19.13 -3.68
C VAL A 190 1.24 -19.82 -5.01
N GLY A 191 2.12 -19.68 -6.01
CA GLY A 191 1.94 -20.31 -7.32
C GLY A 191 1.80 -21.82 -7.25
N LEU A 192 2.58 -22.49 -6.39
CA LEU A 192 2.53 -23.94 -6.20
C LEU A 192 1.29 -24.42 -5.42
N LEU A 193 0.78 -23.60 -4.51
CA LEU A 193 -0.27 -24.00 -3.58
C LEU A 193 -1.66 -23.43 -3.92
N THR A 194 -1.86 -22.79 -5.08
CA THR A 194 -3.15 -22.19 -5.50
C THR A 194 -4.33 -23.15 -5.50
N HIS A 195 -4.08 -24.46 -5.57
CA HIS A 195 -5.11 -25.50 -5.55
C HIS A 195 -5.51 -25.97 -4.13
N SER A 196 -4.91 -25.39 -3.09
CA SER A 196 -5.16 -25.72 -1.68
C SER A 196 -5.28 -24.45 -0.86
N TRP A 197 -6.09 -24.46 0.20
CA TRP A 197 -6.16 -23.35 1.17
C TRP A 197 -4.81 -23.03 1.83
N LEU A 198 -3.83 -23.91 1.75
CA LEU A 198 -2.47 -23.70 2.24
C LEU A 198 -1.72 -22.57 1.53
N PHE A 199 -2.19 -22.12 0.35
CA PHE A 199 -1.63 -20.93 -0.33
C PHE A 199 -1.64 -19.68 0.55
N LEU A 200 -2.48 -19.66 1.58
CA LEU A 200 -2.59 -18.54 2.51
C LEU A 200 -1.30 -18.34 3.33
N LEU A 201 -0.55 -19.44 3.63
CA LEU A 201 0.72 -19.35 4.36
C LEU A 201 1.78 -18.55 3.58
N PRO A 202 2.13 -18.91 2.33
CA PRO A 202 3.03 -18.07 1.56
C PRO A 202 2.42 -16.69 1.24
N MET A 203 1.10 -16.54 1.16
CA MET A 203 0.48 -15.22 0.99
C MET A 203 0.72 -14.29 2.20
N MET A 204 0.75 -14.84 3.42
CA MET A 204 1.23 -14.10 4.60
C MET A 204 2.68 -13.64 4.41
N GLY A 205 3.54 -14.46 3.80
CA GLY A 205 4.91 -14.08 3.43
C GLY A 205 4.96 -12.89 2.47
N VAL A 206 4.06 -12.84 1.48
CA VAL A 206 3.92 -11.68 0.58
C VAL A 206 3.56 -10.42 1.37
N ALA A 207 2.59 -10.50 2.29
CA ALA A 207 2.21 -9.37 3.14
C ALA A 207 3.36 -8.93 4.08
N THR A 208 4.14 -9.89 4.59
CA THR A 208 5.35 -9.62 5.39
C THR A 208 6.40 -8.87 4.58
N ALA A 209 6.71 -9.35 3.37
CA ALA A 209 7.68 -8.72 2.47
C ALA A 209 7.25 -7.29 2.08
N TYR A 210 5.97 -7.10 1.78
CA TYR A 210 5.39 -5.79 1.51
C TYR A 210 5.59 -4.83 2.70
N ALA A 211 5.23 -5.24 3.91
CA ALA A 211 5.36 -4.43 5.12
C ALA A 211 6.82 -4.11 5.49
N MET A 212 7.77 -4.94 5.05
CA MET A 212 9.21 -4.66 5.18
C MET A 212 9.71 -3.69 4.13
N ALA A 213 9.35 -3.86 2.86
CA ALA A 213 9.92 -3.13 1.73
C ALA A 213 9.37 -1.70 1.60
N ILE A 214 8.05 -1.51 1.73
CA ILE A 214 7.40 -0.21 1.46
C ILE A 214 7.96 0.94 2.32
N PRO A 215 8.12 0.80 3.65
CA PRO A 215 8.67 1.89 4.46
C PRO A 215 10.10 2.29 4.06
N VAL A 216 10.90 1.33 3.65
CA VAL A 216 12.28 1.58 3.20
C VAL A 216 12.27 2.42 1.92
N VAL A 217 11.49 2.00 0.91
CA VAL A 217 11.44 2.69 -0.38
C VAL A 217 10.86 4.09 -0.25
N LEU A 218 9.71 4.23 0.43
CA LEU A 218 9.07 5.54 0.60
C LEU A 218 9.87 6.48 1.50
N GLY A 219 10.61 5.94 2.48
CA GLY A 219 11.47 6.72 3.37
C GLY A 219 12.67 7.34 2.67
N THR A 220 13.17 6.69 1.60
CA THR A 220 14.37 7.12 0.87
C THR A 220 14.08 7.80 -0.46
N ALA A 221 12.91 7.57 -1.05
CA ALA A 221 12.58 8.05 -2.39
C ALA A 221 12.68 9.58 -2.55
N LEU A 222 12.32 10.35 -1.53
CA LEU A 222 12.24 11.81 -1.57
C LEU A 222 13.36 12.52 -0.79
N SER A 223 14.49 11.85 -0.51
CA SER A 223 15.63 12.46 0.19
C SER A 223 16.12 13.74 -0.48
N ASP A 224 16.12 13.78 -1.82
CA ASP A 224 16.68 14.86 -2.63
C ASP A 224 15.66 15.98 -2.94
N TYR A 225 14.46 15.86 -2.40
CA TYR A 225 13.34 16.80 -2.57
C TYR A 225 12.98 17.50 -1.26
N GLY A 226 13.99 17.80 -0.41
CA GLY A 226 13.83 18.41 0.93
C GLY A 226 12.97 19.68 0.93
N ASP A 227 13.19 20.56 -0.07
CA ASP A 227 12.54 21.86 -0.18
C ASP A 227 11.06 21.79 -0.61
N CYS A 228 10.64 20.66 -1.22
CA CYS A 228 9.31 20.50 -1.79
C CYS A 228 8.67 19.15 -1.49
N ARG A 229 9.01 18.53 -0.34
CA ARG A 229 8.57 17.16 0.04
C ARG A 229 7.08 16.93 -0.07
N GLY A 230 6.26 17.91 0.28
CA GLY A 230 4.80 17.79 0.20
C GLY A 230 4.31 17.62 -1.23
N SER A 231 4.71 18.52 -2.13
CA SER A 231 4.35 18.49 -3.55
C SER A 231 4.97 17.28 -4.27
N ALA A 232 6.24 16.97 -3.97
CA ALA A 232 6.92 15.80 -4.51
C ALA A 232 6.26 14.49 -4.03
N GLY A 233 5.86 14.41 -2.76
CA GLY A 233 5.13 13.28 -2.22
C GLY A 233 3.76 13.07 -2.87
N ALA A 234 3.03 14.14 -3.16
CA ALA A 234 1.75 14.06 -3.87
C ALA A 234 1.94 13.56 -5.32
N LEU A 235 2.95 14.06 -6.03
CA LEU A 235 3.28 13.63 -7.39
C LEU A 235 3.78 12.18 -7.45
N LEU A 236 4.63 11.78 -6.49
CA LEU A 236 5.08 10.41 -6.34
C LEU A 236 3.89 9.47 -6.11
N GLY A 237 2.99 9.86 -5.20
CA GLY A 237 1.76 9.13 -4.91
C GLY A 237 0.88 8.97 -6.14
N LEU A 238 0.64 10.05 -6.87
CA LEU A 238 -0.13 10.03 -8.11
C LEU A 238 0.47 9.06 -9.13
N ALA A 239 1.80 9.12 -9.32
CA ALA A 239 2.50 8.28 -10.29
C ALA A 239 2.34 6.78 -9.98
N TYR A 240 2.63 6.34 -8.74
CA TYR A 240 2.50 4.92 -8.42
C TYR A 240 1.04 4.46 -8.35
N TYR A 241 0.08 5.30 -7.91
CA TYR A 241 -1.34 4.92 -7.92
C TYR A 241 -1.90 4.75 -9.33
N LEU A 242 -1.48 5.56 -10.31
CA LEU A 242 -1.85 5.36 -11.71
C LEU A 242 -1.34 4.01 -12.23
N ILE A 243 -0.09 3.66 -11.94
CA ILE A 243 0.48 2.37 -12.36
C ILE A 243 -0.21 1.21 -11.66
N ILE A 244 -0.50 1.33 -10.35
CA ILE A 244 -1.26 0.32 -9.59
C ILE A 244 -2.64 0.12 -10.23
N GLY A 245 -3.36 1.20 -10.53
CA GLY A 245 -4.68 1.12 -11.13
C GLY A 245 -4.68 0.42 -12.48
N LEU A 246 -3.73 0.76 -13.36
CA LEU A 246 -3.54 0.11 -14.65
C LEU A 246 -3.13 -1.36 -14.49
N GLY A 247 -2.19 -1.64 -13.60
CA GLY A 247 -1.73 -3.00 -13.32
C GLY A 247 -2.85 -3.89 -12.79
N LEU A 248 -3.64 -3.42 -11.85
CA LEU A 248 -4.79 -4.18 -11.32
C LEU A 248 -5.91 -4.35 -12.35
N ALA A 249 -6.10 -3.41 -13.27
CA ALA A 249 -7.02 -3.59 -14.39
C ALA A 249 -6.57 -4.75 -15.30
N ILE A 250 -5.27 -4.85 -15.60
CA ILE A 250 -4.69 -5.96 -16.38
C ILE A 250 -4.82 -7.28 -15.62
N VAL A 251 -4.52 -7.28 -14.32
CA VAL A 251 -4.65 -8.45 -13.44
C VAL A 251 -6.10 -8.97 -13.40
N GLY A 252 -7.08 -8.08 -13.46
CA GLY A 252 -8.50 -8.44 -13.51
C GLY A 252 -8.90 -9.24 -14.75
N TRP A 253 -8.13 -9.17 -15.84
CA TRP A 253 -8.37 -9.97 -17.06
C TRP A 253 -7.65 -11.32 -17.04
N GLY A 254 -6.58 -11.44 -16.24
CA GLY A 254 -5.64 -12.57 -16.28
C GLY A 254 -5.78 -13.57 -15.15
N GLU A 255 -6.84 -13.82 -14.54
CA GLU A 255 -7.29 -14.89 -13.59
C GLU A 255 -6.23 -15.71 -12.79
N SER A 256 -4.93 -15.39 -12.82
CA SER A 256 -3.87 -16.16 -12.15
C SER A 256 -3.07 -15.35 -11.13
N LEU A 257 -3.43 -15.52 -9.86
CA LEU A 257 -2.71 -14.90 -8.73
C LEU A 257 -1.22 -15.27 -8.72
N GLY A 258 -0.89 -16.54 -8.98
CA GLY A 258 0.49 -17.01 -8.98
C GLY A 258 1.36 -16.33 -10.04
N ILE A 259 0.85 -16.18 -11.27
CA ILE A 259 1.58 -15.50 -12.35
C ILE A 259 1.76 -14.01 -12.02
N THR A 260 0.70 -13.36 -11.55
CA THR A 260 0.77 -11.94 -11.15
C THR A 260 1.84 -11.73 -10.07
N LEU A 261 1.85 -12.55 -9.03
CA LEU A 261 2.84 -12.47 -7.96
C LEU A 261 4.26 -12.73 -8.47
N ALA A 262 4.45 -13.71 -9.36
CA ALA A 262 5.76 -14.01 -9.94
C ALA A 262 6.30 -12.83 -10.75
N ILE A 263 5.46 -12.20 -11.58
CA ILE A 263 5.83 -11.01 -12.34
C ILE A 263 6.17 -9.85 -11.40
N CYS A 264 5.32 -9.57 -10.42
CA CYS A 264 5.55 -8.51 -9.44
C CYS A 264 6.83 -8.74 -8.63
N ALA A 265 7.12 -9.98 -8.23
CA ALA A 265 8.34 -10.33 -7.53
C ALA A 265 9.58 -10.16 -8.40
N ALA A 266 9.54 -10.58 -9.67
CA ALA A 266 10.63 -10.38 -10.62
C ALA A 266 10.88 -8.89 -10.89
N VAL A 267 9.83 -8.10 -11.14
CA VAL A 267 9.94 -6.64 -11.32
C VAL A 267 10.50 -5.99 -10.06
N SER A 268 10.01 -6.35 -8.87
CA SER A 268 10.51 -5.82 -7.60
C SER A 268 11.98 -6.15 -7.37
N ALA A 269 12.41 -7.36 -7.69
CA ALA A 269 13.81 -7.76 -7.55
C ALA A 269 14.74 -6.98 -8.51
N LEU A 270 14.34 -6.85 -9.78
CA LEU A 270 15.12 -6.13 -10.80
C LEU A 270 15.20 -4.62 -10.51
N THR A 271 14.06 -4.00 -10.23
CA THR A 271 14.00 -2.57 -9.92
C THR A 271 14.66 -2.25 -8.59
N GLY A 272 14.49 -3.12 -7.60
CA GLY A 272 15.10 -2.99 -6.29
C GLY A 272 16.63 -3.10 -6.32
N TRP A 273 17.17 -4.04 -7.09
CA TRP A 273 18.61 -4.16 -7.27
C TRP A 273 19.22 -2.88 -7.91
N ARG A 274 18.55 -2.31 -8.92
CA ARG A 274 18.96 -1.04 -9.53
C ARG A 274 18.82 0.13 -8.55
N TYR A 275 17.75 0.15 -7.77
CA TYR A 275 17.50 1.18 -6.78
C TYR A 275 18.58 1.22 -5.69
N LEU A 276 18.98 0.05 -5.20
CA LEU A 276 20.06 -0.06 -4.21
C LEU A 276 21.41 0.39 -4.76
N ARG A 277 21.76 0.01 -5.99
CA ARG A 277 22.99 0.49 -6.63
C ARG A 277 23.05 2.01 -6.76
N HIS A 278 21.94 2.63 -7.13
CA HIS A 278 21.86 4.10 -7.20
C HIS A 278 22.08 4.77 -5.84
N MET A 279 21.65 4.14 -4.76
CA MET A 279 21.89 4.65 -3.40
C MET A 279 23.37 4.52 -3.00
N ASP A 280 24.07 3.46 -3.40
CA ASP A 280 25.50 3.28 -3.10
C ASP A 280 26.39 4.29 -3.83
N ASP A 281 26.06 4.60 -5.09
CA ASP A 281 26.78 5.56 -5.91
C ASP A 281 26.66 7.02 -5.39
N GLU A 282 25.61 7.34 -4.63
CA GLU A 282 25.43 8.67 -4.00
C GLU A 282 26.21 8.83 -2.66
N PHE A 283 26.65 7.73 -2.04
CA PHE A 283 27.37 7.74 -0.76
C PHE A 283 28.88 7.41 -0.90
N SER A 284 29.36 7.07 -2.10
CA SER A 284 30.77 6.88 -2.44
C SER A 284 31.36 8.11 -3.10
#